data_dd8e5dac079af64957d5e154fc482a76
#
_entry.id   dd8e5dac079af64957d5e154fc482a76
#
_cell.length_a   1.000
_cell.length_b   1.000
_cell.length_c   1.000
_cell.angle_alpha   90.00
_cell.angle_beta   90.00
_cell.angle_gamma   90.00
#
_symmetry.space_group_name_H-M   'P 1'
#
loop_
_entity.id
_entity.type
_entity.pdbx_description
1 polymer ?
#
loop_
_entity_poly.entity_id
_entity_poly.type
_entity_poly.pdbx_seq_one_letter_code
_entity_poly.pdbx_strand_id
1 'polypeptide(L)'
;IPMTFHKLGIEYHLDTEVEWEYEYRIGLTTIWDSARLLQPGMARAGQMQCLSFGHTKTLEIGHGGAILTSNKADADKLRRMAYDGRDLSISPWQDQKEFSVGYHYKPSIEDCIKGLEMLASGELKDKESQRVTYPDLTGIKIWDGRV
;
A
#
# COMPACT_ATOMS: atom_id res chain seq x y z
N ILE A 1 3.10 -10.23 -4.04
CA ILE A 1 4.00 -9.87 -2.91
C ILE A 1 5.23 -10.78 -2.88
N PRO A 2 5.14 -12.13 -2.82
CA PRO A 2 6.31 -13.00 -2.80
C PRO A 2 7.32 -12.72 -3.92
N MET A 3 6.86 -12.63 -5.16
CA MET A 3 7.72 -12.33 -6.31
C MET A 3 8.41 -10.97 -6.20
N THR A 4 7.73 -9.96 -5.68
CA THR A 4 8.31 -8.62 -5.49
C THR A 4 9.43 -8.66 -4.46
N PHE A 5 9.23 -9.35 -3.35
CA PHE A 5 10.26 -9.51 -2.32
C PHE A 5 11.45 -10.31 -2.83
N HIS A 6 11.21 -11.38 -3.57
CA HIS A 6 12.28 -12.16 -4.20
C HIS A 6 13.13 -11.28 -5.14
N LYS A 7 12.50 -10.49 -6.01
CA LYS A 7 13.20 -9.57 -6.92
C LYS A 7 14.00 -8.48 -6.20
N LEU A 8 13.56 -8.07 -5.03
CA LEU A 8 14.24 -7.08 -4.20
C LEU A 8 15.31 -7.70 -3.27
N GLY A 9 15.51 -9.03 -3.31
CA GLY A 9 16.40 -9.72 -2.39
C GLY A 9 15.98 -9.63 -0.93
N ILE A 10 14.68 -9.45 -0.66
CA ILE A 10 14.13 -9.33 0.69
C ILE A 10 13.68 -10.71 1.15
N GLU A 11 14.28 -11.21 2.23
CA GLU A 11 13.76 -12.38 2.92
C GLU A 11 12.40 -12.07 3.53
N TYR A 12 11.44 -12.96 3.33
CA TYR A 12 10.10 -12.80 3.86
C TYR A 12 9.52 -14.14 4.26
N HIS A 13 8.68 -14.10 5.28
CA HIS A 13 7.81 -15.19 5.66
C HIS A 13 6.38 -14.68 5.64
N LEU A 14 5.50 -15.37 4.93
CA LEU A 14 4.07 -15.11 5.04
C LEU A 14 3.56 -15.84 6.28
N ASP A 15 2.94 -15.09 7.18
CA ASP A 15 2.24 -15.67 8.32
C ASP A 15 0.91 -16.23 7.81
N THR A 16 0.87 -17.54 7.57
CA THR A 16 -0.30 -18.23 7.03
C THR A 16 -1.33 -18.59 8.12
N GLU A 17 -1.00 -18.36 9.39
CA GLU A 17 -1.89 -18.64 10.52
C GLU A 17 -2.84 -17.48 10.85
N VAL A 18 -2.66 -16.31 10.23
CA VAL A 18 -3.57 -15.18 10.43
C VAL A 18 -4.84 -15.41 9.60
N GLU A 19 -5.95 -15.58 10.27
CA GLU A 19 -7.27 -15.65 9.64
C GLU A 19 -7.49 -14.45 8.70
N TRP A 20 -7.82 -14.77 7.46
CA TRP A 20 -8.01 -13.80 6.38
C TRP A 20 -9.36 -13.07 6.51
N GLU A 21 -9.42 -12.09 7.37
CA GLU A 21 -10.50 -11.11 7.30
C GLU A 21 -10.07 -9.87 6.50
N TYR A 22 -9.66 -10.06 5.23
CA TYR A 22 -9.29 -8.99 4.30
C TYR A 22 -7.94 -8.29 4.58
N GLU A 23 -7.19 -8.73 5.57
CA GLU A 23 -5.84 -8.26 5.90
C GLU A 23 -4.91 -9.44 6.20
N TYR A 24 -3.63 -9.27 5.94
CA TYR A 24 -2.61 -10.19 6.43
C TYR A 24 -1.32 -9.44 6.80
N ARG A 25 -0.64 -9.95 7.81
CA ARG A 25 0.64 -9.41 8.23
C ARG A 25 1.76 -9.98 7.36
N ILE A 26 2.72 -9.12 6.99
CA ILE A 26 3.89 -9.53 6.22
C ILE A 26 4.96 -10.07 7.19
N GLY A 27 5.00 -11.37 7.34
CA GLY A 27 5.92 -12.07 8.23
C GLY A 27 5.83 -11.56 9.67
N LEU A 28 6.97 -11.45 10.34
CA LEU A 28 7.07 -10.93 11.71
C LEU A 28 7.18 -9.40 11.79
N THR A 29 6.90 -8.69 10.69
CA THR A 29 6.96 -7.23 10.64
C THR A 29 5.72 -6.58 11.24
N THR A 30 5.74 -5.25 11.36
CA THR A 30 4.58 -4.43 11.71
C THR A 30 3.79 -3.98 10.49
N ILE A 31 4.06 -4.55 9.30
CA ILE A 31 3.46 -4.18 8.03
C ILE A 31 2.32 -5.15 7.70
N TRP A 32 1.16 -4.58 7.37
CA TRP A 32 -0.04 -5.30 6.98
C TRP A 32 -0.42 -4.99 5.54
N ASP A 33 -0.71 -6.01 4.77
CA ASP A 33 -1.43 -5.85 3.52
C ASP A 33 -2.92 -5.74 3.84
N SER A 34 -3.43 -4.53 3.77
CA SER A 34 -4.84 -4.19 3.98
C SER A 34 -5.49 -3.80 2.65
N ALA A 35 -4.96 -4.30 1.52
CA ALA A 35 -5.42 -3.92 0.18
C ALA A 35 -6.89 -4.26 -0.09
N ARG A 36 -7.53 -5.06 0.76
CA ARG A 36 -8.94 -5.45 0.66
C ARG A 36 -9.77 -4.97 1.83
N LEU A 37 -9.20 -4.17 2.73
CA LEU A 37 -9.90 -3.61 3.87
C LEU A 37 -9.87 -2.09 3.82
N LEU A 38 -11.05 -1.47 3.86
CA LEU A 38 -11.19 -0.05 4.13
C LEU A 38 -12.48 0.15 4.93
N GLN A 39 -12.33 0.52 6.20
CA GLN A 39 -13.46 0.77 7.09
C GLN A 39 -13.07 1.77 8.19
N PRO A 40 -14.06 2.47 8.77
CA PRO A 40 -13.81 3.33 9.92
C PRO A 40 -13.15 2.57 11.08
N GLY A 41 -12.19 3.22 11.74
CA GLY A 41 -11.51 2.67 12.92
C GLY A 41 -10.50 1.55 12.64
N MET A 42 -10.16 1.28 11.38
CA MET A 42 -9.22 0.22 11.03
C MET A 42 -7.76 0.50 11.41
N ALA A 43 -7.40 1.75 11.65
CA ALA A 43 -6.02 2.12 11.95
C ALA A 43 -5.52 1.49 13.26
N ARG A 44 -4.34 0.87 13.23
CA ARG A 44 -3.72 0.20 14.38
C ARG A 44 -2.46 0.94 14.81
N ALA A 45 -2.40 1.32 16.08
CA ALA A 45 -1.21 1.97 16.64
C ALA A 45 0.03 1.05 16.53
N GLY A 46 1.16 1.64 16.12
CA GLY A 46 2.41 0.92 15.95
C GLY A 46 2.48 0.00 14.72
N GLN A 47 1.46 0.00 13.87
CA GLN A 47 1.41 -0.79 12.64
C GLN A 47 1.43 0.12 11.40
N MET A 48 1.89 -0.44 10.28
CA MET A 48 1.73 0.13 8.94
C MET A 48 0.69 -0.69 8.18
N GLN A 49 -0.37 -0.06 7.68
CA GLN A 49 -1.40 -0.72 6.90
C GLN A 49 -1.37 -0.21 5.46
N CYS A 50 -1.12 -1.11 4.51
CA CYS A 50 -1.01 -0.80 3.09
C CYS A 50 -2.37 -0.97 2.41
N LEU A 51 -2.98 0.12 1.99
CA LEU A 51 -4.25 0.15 1.27
C LEU A 51 -4.04 0.16 -0.24
N SER A 52 -5.02 -0.32 -0.97
CA SER A 52 -5.08 -0.25 -2.44
C SER A 52 -6.38 0.39 -2.89
N PHE A 53 -6.30 1.21 -3.95
CA PHE A 53 -7.43 1.91 -4.56
C PHE A 53 -7.69 1.46 -6.01
N GLY A 54 -7.25 0.24 -6.36
CA GLY A 54 -7.47 -0.36 -7.67
C GLY A 54 -8.96 -0.65 -7.96
N HIS A 55 -9.25 -1.11 -9.18
CA HIS A 55 -10.62 -1.31 -9.70
C HIS A 55 -11.52 -2.25 -8.89
N THR A 56 -10.95 -3.14 -8.10
CA THR A 56 -11.72 -4.12 -7.32
C THR A 56 -11.73 -3.78 -5.83
N LYS A 57 -11.36 -2.56 -5.46
CA LYS A 57 -11.19 -2.17 -4.06
C LYS A 57 -12.39 -1.38 -3.53
N THR A 58 -12.51 -1.33 -2.22
CA THR A 58 -13.60 -0.59 -1.53
C THR A 58 -13.64 0.87 -1.98
N LEU A 59 -12.48 1.55 -2.02
CA LEU A 59 -12.35 2.86 -2.63
C LEU A 59 -11.75 2.68 -4.04
N GLU A 60 -12.62 2.69 -5.05
CA GLU A 60 -12.24 2.41 -6.43
C GLU A 60 -11.89 3.69 -7.19
N ILE A 61 -10.66 4.14 -7.03
CA ILE A 61 -10.15 5.25 -7.85
C ILE A 61 -9.64 4.74 -9.20
N GLY A 62 -9.20 3.48 -9.26
CA GLY A 62 -8.65 2.80 -10.44
C GLY A 62 -7.20 2.38 -10.23
N HIS A 63 -6.44 3.14 -9.51
CA HIS A 63 -5.04 2.85 -9.17
C HIS A 63 -4.62 3.57 -7.88
N GLY A 64 -3.36 3.36 -7.46
CA GLY A 64 -2.84 3.98 -6.26
C GLY A 64 -3.20 3.25 -4.97
N GLY A 65 -2.93 3.90 -3.87
CA GLY A 65 -3.14 3.39 -2.52
C GLY A 65 -2.71 4.39 -1.46
N ALA A 66 -2.75 3.95 -0.21
CA ALA A 66 -2.25 4.73 0.91
C ALA A 66 -1.56 3.81 1.93
N ILE A 67 -0.74 4.41 2.78
CA ILE A 67 -0.19 3.74 3.95
C ILE A 67 -0.68 4.47 5.20
N LEU A 68 -1.36 3.75 6.08
CA LEU A 68 -1.73 4.26 7.40
C LEU A 68 -0.62 3.94 8.39
N THR A 69 -0.18 4.92 9.15
CA THR A 69 0.77 4.75 10.25
C THR A 69 0.54 5.81 11.32
N SER A 70 0.71 5.42 12.58
CA SER A 70 0.71 6.35 13.73
C SER A 70 2.11 6.88 14.07
N ASN A 71 3.15 6.36 13.42
CA ASN A 71 4.53 6.80 13.64
C ASN A 71 4.86 7.98 12.71
N LYS A 72 5.10 9.15 13.30
CA LYS A 72 5.42 10.35 12.52
C LYS A 72 6.72 10.21 11.71
N ALA A 73 7.75 9.60 12.26
CA ALA A 73 9.03 9.43 11.56
C ALA A 73 8.88 8.54 10.33
N ASP A 74 8.10 7.46 10.42
CA ASP A 74 7.78 6.60 9.29
C ASP A 74 6.95 7.35 8.24
N ALA A 75 5.95 8.13 8.67
CA ALA A 75 5.13 8.93 7.77
C ALA A 75 5.99 9.95 6.99
N ASP A 76 6.90 10.63 7.65
CA ASP A 76 7.80 11.61 7.03
C ASP A 76 8.77 10.94 6.05
N LYS A 77 9.31 9.78 6.42
CA LYS A 77 10.15 8.95 5.53
C LYS A 77 9.38 8.50 4.29
N LEU A 78 8.17 7.97 4.46
CA LEU A 78 7.34 7.50 3.36
C LEU A 78 6.93 8.65 2.42
N ARG A 79 6.64 9.84 2.96
CA ARG A 79 6.37 11.03 2.14
C ARG A 79 7.57 11.41 1.28
N ARG A 80 8.78 11.43 1.85
CA ARG A 80 10.00 11.67 1.08
C ARG A 80 10.19 10.61 0.00
N MET A 81 10.00 9.33 0.34
CA MET A 81 10.10 8.24 -0.64
C MET A 81 9.11 8.38 -1.79
N ALA A 82 7.88 8.83 -1.52
CA ALA A 82 6.87 9.05 -2.56
C ALA A 82 7.15 10.27 -3.46
N TYR A 83 8.06 11.16 -3.05
CA TYR A 83 8.38 12.42 -3.73
C TYR A 83 9.87 12.52 -4.09
N ASP A 84 10.38 11.54 -4.80
CA ASP A 84 11.76 11.54 -5.32
C ASP A 84 12.83 11.73 -4.23
N GLY A 85 12.55 11.32 -2.99
CA GLY A 85 13.46 11.48 -1.85
C GLY A 85 13.54 12.90 -1.28
N ARG A 86 12.64 13.80 -1.67
CA ARG A 86 12.66 15.22 -1.30
C ARG A 86 11.92 15.49 -0.01
N ASP A 87 12.37 16.51 0.70
CA ASP A 87 11.66 17.10 1.83
C ASP A 87 10.71 18.19 1.33
N LEU A 88 9.41 17.93 1.41
CA LEU A 88 8.39 18.86 0.90
C LEU A 88 8.25 20.13 1.74
N SER A 89 8.86 20.20 2.91
CA SER A 89 8.89 21.43 3.74
C SER A 89 9.92 22.44 3.26
N ILE A 90 10.84 22.05 2.37
CA ILE A 90 11.90 22.89 1.83
C ILE A 90 11.49 23.41 0.45
N SER A 91 11.33 24.71 0.33
CA SER A 91 10.97 25.38 -0.93
C SER A 91 11.81 26.64 -1.11
N PRO A 92 12.50 26.84 -2.25
CA PRO A 92 12.50 25.92 -3.39
C PRO A 92 13.31 24.64 -3.10
N TRP A 93 12.99 23.55 -3.79
CA TRP A 93 13.60 22.25 -3.53
C TRP A 93 15.12 22.23 -3.80
N GLN A 94 15.65 23.18 -4.57
CA GLN A 94 17.07 23.35 -4.85
C GLN A 94 17.88 23.72 -3.58
N ASP A 95 17.23 24.25 -2.56
CA ASP A 95 17.86 24.60 -1.29
C ASP A 95 18.05 23.38 -0.38
N GLN A 96 17.48 22.24 -0.76
CA GLN A 96 17.64 20.99 -0.03
C GLN A 96 19.05 20.45 -0.16
N LYS A 97 19.69 20.18 0.97
CA LYS A 97 21.07 19.67 1.04
C LYS A 97 21.16 18.16 1.11
N GLU A 98 20.09 17.50 1.58
CA GLU A 98 20.04 16.06 1.78
C GLU A 98 18.85 15.47 1.03
N PHE A 99 19.11 14.39 0.32
CA PHE A 99 18.10 13.61 -0.39
C PHE A 99 18.13 12.17 0.11
N SER A 100 16.97 11.56 0.22
CA SER A 100 16.86 10.11 0.46
C SER A 100 16.56 9.37 -0.85
N VAL A 101 16.66 8.04 -0.81
CA VAL A 101 16.11 7.23 -1.90
C VAL A 101 14.61 7.47 -1.99
N GLY A 102 14.11 7.72 -3.18
CA GLY A 102 12.71 8.01 -3.42
C GLY A 102 12.24 7.58 -4.79
N TYR A 103 10.92 7.65 -4.96
CA TYR A 103 10.19 7.26 -6.16
C TYR A 103 9.19 8.36 -6.52
N HIS A 104 8.68 8.31 -7.73
CA HIS A 104 7.68 9.27 -8.20
C HIS A 104 6.27 8.69 -8.08
N TYR A 105 5.76 8.55 -6.84
CA TYR A 105 4.47 7.94 -6.53
C TYR A 105 3.41 8.98 -6.16
N LYS A 106 3.33 10.04 -6.98
CA LYS A 106 2.31 11.06 -6.78
C LYS A 106 0.99 10.63 -7.42
N PRO A 107 -0.12 10.64 -6.69
CA PRO A 107 -1.43 10.56 -7.33
C PRO A 107 -1.69 11.83 -8.14
N SER A 108 -2.54 11.75 -9.17
CA SER A 108 -3.03 12.95 -9.85
C SER A 108 -3.98 13.74 -8.95
N ILE A 109 -4.15 15.01 -9.24
CA ILE A 109 -5.10 15.86 -8.50
C ILE A 109 -6.53 15.36 -8.69
N GLU A 110 -6.85 14.91 -9.90
CA GLU A 110 -8.15 14.34 -10.27
C GLU A 110 -8.47 13.10 -9.45
N ASP A 111 -7.50 12.20 -9.30
CA ASP A 111 -7.66 10.99 -8.47
C ASP A 111 -7.85 11.33 -6.99
N CYS A 112 -7.13 12.33 -6.50
CA CYS A 112 -7.30 12.80 -5.12
C CYS A 112 -8.70 13.36 -4.89
N ILE A 113 -9.20 14.20 -5.81
CA ILE A 113 -10.55 14.77 -5.73
C ILE A 113 -11.59 13.65 -5.76
N LYS A 114 -11.51 12.75 -6.75
CA LYS A 114 -12.41 11.60 -6.88
C LYS A 114 -12.44 10.78 -5.60
N GLY A 115 -11.28 10.45 -5.04
CA GLY A 115 -11.18 9.66 -3.81
C GLY A 115 -11.82 10.36 -2.61
N LEU A 116 -11.62 11.68 -2.46
CA LEU A 116 -12.22 12.47 -1.39
C LEU A 116 -13.75 12.57 -1.53
N GLU A 117 -14.26 12.74 -2.74
CA GLU A 117 -15.69 12.77 -3.02
C GLU A 117 -16.35 11.42 -2.69
N MET A 118 -15.75 10.30 -3.11
CA MET A 118 -16.25 8.96 -2.78
C MET A 118 -16.24 8.69 -1.27
N LEU A 119 -15.22 9.14 -0.54
CA LEU A 119 -15.16 9.01 0.91
C LEU A 119 -16.23 9.88 1.60
N ALA A 120 -16.48 11.08 1.08
CA ALA A 120 -17.46 12.00 1.64
C ALA A 120 -18.91 11.56 1.36
N SER A 121 -19.19 11.00 0.19
CA SER A 121 -20.52 10.51 -0.19
C SER A 121 -20.84 9.14 0.44
N GLY A 122 -19.84 8.39 0.87
CA GLY A 122 -19.99 7.01 1.31
C GLY A 122 -20.24 6.01 0.17
N GLU A 123 -20.02 6.41 -1.09
CA GLU A 123 -20.12 5.54 -2.27
C GLU A 123 -18.95 4.57 -2.35
N LEU A 124 -18.86 3.68 -1.37
CA LEU A 124 -17.82 2.68 -1.28
C LEU A 124 -18.37 1.32 -1.72
N LYS A 125 -17.53 0.54 -2.41
CA LYS A 125 -17.91 -0.83 -2.80
C LYS A 125 -18.04 -1.72 -1.56
N ASP A 126 -19.03 -2.59 -1.59
CA ASP A 126 -19.21 -3.62 -0.56
C ASP A 126 -18.01 -4.61 -0.57
N LYS A 127 -17.65 -5.10 0.61
CA LYS A 127 -16.58 -6.09 0.79
C LYS A 127 -16.85 -7.40 0.03
N GLU A 128 -18.11 -7.82 -0.08
CA GLU A 128 -18.47 -9.05 -0.78
C GLU A 128 -18.20 -8.96 -2.29
N SER A 129 -18.34 -7.80 -2.90
CA SER A 129 -18.01 -7.57 -4.31
C SER A 129 -16.53 -7.75 -4.63
N GLN A 130 -15.67 -7.81 -3.61
CA GLN A 130 -14.22 -7.91 -3.72
C GLN A 130 -13.69 -9.36 -3.66
N ARG A 131 -14.55 -10.36 -3.59
CA ARG A 131 -14.14 -11.77 -3.65
C ARG A 131 -13.60 -12.09 -5.04
N VAL A 132 -12.29 -12.00 -5.20
CA VAL A 132 -11.59 -12.45 -6.39
C VAL A 132 -11.02 -13.83 -6.12
N THR A 133 -11.44 -14.81 -6.89
CA THR A 133 -10.78 -16.12 -6.91
C THR A 133 -9.50 -15.97 -7.74
N TYR A 134 -8.36 -16.05 -7.09
CA TYR A 134 -7.08 -16.06 -7.80
C TYR A 134 -6.83 -17.44 -8.40
N PRO A 135 -6.30 -17.51 -9.63
CA PRO A 135 -5.88 -18.79 -10.21
C PRO A 135 -4.75 -19.40 -9.38
N ASP A 136 -4.72 -20.71 -9.30
CA ASP A 136 -3.58 -21.43 -8.74
C ASP A 136 -2.37 -21.24 -9.66
N LEU A 137 -1.34 -20.56 -9.17
CA LEU A 137 -0.12 -20.27 -9.91
C LEU A 137 1.00 -21.28 -9.64
N THR A 138 0.79 -22.27 -8.79
CA THR A 138 1.82 -23.23 -8.39
C THR A 138 2.32 -24.10 -9.55
N GLY A 139 1.51 -24.30 -10.59
CA GLY A 139 1.88 -25.01 -11.82
C GLY A 139 2.55 -24.16 -12.89
N ILE A 140 2.75 -22.86 -12.69
CA ILE A 140 3.35 -21.98 -13.69
C ILE A 140 4.87 -22.00 -13.56
N LYS A 141 5.58 -22.37 -14.64
CA LYS A 141 7.06 -22.50 -14.66
C LYS A 141 7.85 -21.24 -14.25
N ILE A 142 7.22 -20.06 -14.32
CA ILE A 142 7.82 -18.79 -13.85
C ILE A 142 7.97 -18.77 -12.33
N TRP A 143 7.26 -19.66 -11.64
CA TRP A 143 7.19 -19.68 -10.18
C TRP A 143 8.23 -20.58 -9.52
N ASP A 144 8.97 -21.39 -10.28
CA ASP A 144 9.98 -22.31 -9.76
C ASP A 144 11.33 -21.65 -9.36
N GLY A 145 11.31 -20.33 -9.20
CA GLY A 145 12.45 -19.56 -8.66
C GLY A 145 13.61 -19.35 -9.61
N ARG A 146 13.45 -19.71 -10.88
CA ARG A 146 14.46 -19.48 -11.92
C ARG A 146 14.12 -18.23 -12.73
N VAL A 147 14.61 -17.10 -12.29
CA VAL A 147 14.76 -15.87 -13.08
C VAL A 147 16.24 -15.56 -13.17
#